data_83f921bbcdfc64c514455030c0f05428
#
_entry.id   83f921bbcdfc64c514455030c0f05428
#
_cell.length_a   1.000
_cell.length_b   1.000
_cell.length_c   1.000
_cell.angle_alpha   90.00
_cell.angle_beta   90.00
_cell.angle_gamma   90.00
#
_symmetry.space_group_name_H-M   'P 1'
#
loop_
_entity.id
_entity.type
_entity.pdbx_description
1 polymer ?
#
loop_
_entity_poly.entity_id
_entity_poly.type
_entity_poly.pdbx_seq_one_letter_code
_entity_poly.pdbx_strand_id
1 'polypeptide(L)'
;PTKNVTLAIAKLSDGQTLRAVNDLFIGPKTHTSARYEIQLGEQREVQSSSGLIVSTGLGSTAWLRSIVTGSQAIVGASAGAQIAAYRPMPWDSPTLRFAVREPFPSISTGTSHVYGDVDAEHPLTLHSRMAENGVIFSDGLENDYLQFNAGITATVTVDDRVGRLIQ
;
A
#
# COMPACT_ATOMS: atom_id res chain seq x y z
N PRO A 1 14.64 -7.32 -26.00
CA PRO A 1 13.22 -7.67 -25.69
C PRO A 1 12.64 -6.70 -24.65
N THR A 2 11.33 -6.45 -24.72
CA THR A 2 10.62 -5.63 -23.73
C THR A 2 9.66 -6.52 -22.95
N LYS A 3 9.51 -6.26 -21.66
CA LYS A 3 8.54 -6.91 -20.78
C LYS A 3 7.55 -5.88 -20.24
N ASN A 4 6.27 -6.18 -20.33
CA ASN A 4 5.22 -5.35 -19.75
C ASN A 4 5.25 -5.47 -18.22
N VAL A 5 5.04 -4.35 -17.53
CA VAL A 5 4.92 -4.28 -16.08
C VAL A 5 3.67 -3.48 -15.71
N THR A 6 2.93 -3.98 -14.74
CA THR A 6 1.75 -3.29 -14.20
C THR A 6 2.20 -2.07 -13.38
N LEU A 7 1.49 -0.97 -13.53
CA LEU A 7 1.69 0.25 -12.75
C LEU A 7 0.58 0.41 -11.72
N ALA A 8 0.93 0.96 -10.56
CA ALA A 8 -0.04 1.44 -9.59
C ALA A 8 -0.34 2.93 -9.83
N ILE A 9 -1.57 3.36 -9.54
CA ILE A 9 -1.96 4.76 -9.56
C ILE A 9 -2.73 5.11 -8.29
N ALA A 10 -2.35 6.21 -7.64
CA ALA A 10 -3.14 6.90 -6.63
C ALA A 10 -3.81 8.11 -7.26
N LYS A 11 -5.12 8.25 -7.06
CA LYS A 11 -5.93 9.40 -7.50
C LYS A 11 -6.50 10.06 -6.26
N LEU A 12 -6.23 11.34 -6.07
CA LEU A 12 -6.73 12.10 -4.93
C LEU A 12 -8.02 12.84 -5.26
N SER A 13 -8.84 13.10 -4.25
CA SER A 13 -10.11 13.84 -4.38
C SER A 13 -9.95 15.28 -4.85
N ASP A 14 -8.75 15.86 -4.75
CA ASP A 14 -8.40 17.19 -5.27
C ASP A 14 -7.91 17.18 -6.74
N GLY A 15 -7.91 16.01 -7.39
CA GLY A 15 -7.53 15.82 -8.79
C GLY A 15 -6.06 15.46 -9.03
N GLN A 16 -5.21 15.47 -7.99
CA GLN A 16 -3.83 15.05 -8.12
C GLN A 16 -3.71 13.53 -8.34
N THR A 17 -2.68 13.12 -9.05
CA THR A 17 -2.39 11.69 -9.31
C THR A 17 -0.91 11.41 -9.17
N LEU A 18 -0.58 10.22 -8.70
CA LEU A 18 0.79 9.71 -8.61
C LEU A 18 0.84 8.26 -9.06
N ARG A 19 1.83 7.90 -9.85
CA ARG A 19 2.05 6.55 -10.35
C ARG A 19 3.26 5.93 -9.72
N ALA A 20 3.26 4.61 -9.59
CA ALA A 20 4.41 3.85 -9.14
C ALA A 20 4.64 2.64 -10.04
N VAL A 21 5.92 2.35 -10.28
CA VAL A 21 6.39 1.14 -10.95
C VAL A 21 6.56 0.01 -9.93
N ASN A 22 7.06 0.32 -8.74
CA ASN A 22 7.27 -0.64 -7.66
C ASN A 22 6.17 -0.57 -6.61
N ASP A 23 6.10 0.54 -5.89
CA ASP A 23 5.14 0.69 -4.79
C ASP A 23 4.81 2.15 -4.48
N LEU A 24 3.61 2.34 -3.93
CA LEU A 24 3.16 3.57 -3.28
C LEU A 24 3.26 3.39 -1.77
N PHE A 25 3.91 4.32 -1.08
CA PHE A 25 3.82 4.44 0.37
C PHE A 25 2.77 5.50 0.73
N ILE A 26 1.90 5.19 1.68
CA ILE A 26 0.85 6.09 2.18
C ILE A 26 0.96 6.17 3.69
N GLY A 27 1.23 7.33 4.23
CA GLY A 27 1.43 7.51 5.67
C GLY A 27 2.03 8.86 6.03
N PRO A 28 2.56 9.02 7.25
CA PRO A 28 3.18 10.26 7.67
C PRO A 28 4.60 10.38 7.10
N LYS A 29 5.00 11.62 6.79
CA LYS A 29 6.38 11.96 6.42
C LYS A 29 7.34 11.88 7.61
N THR A 30 6.81 11.90 8.82
CA THR A 30 7.54 11.91 10.09
C THR A 30 7.30 10.61 10.86
N HIS A 31 7.91 10.45 12.04
CA HIS A 31 7.76 9.28 12.92
C HIS A 31 6.45 9.27 13.74
N THR A 32 5.41 9.93 13.25
CA THR A 32 4.08 9.91 13.85
C THR A 32 3.22 8.77 13.28
N SER A 33 2.13 8.43 13.95
CA SER A 33 1.20 7.42 13.45
C SER A 33 0.43 7.92 12.24
N ALA A 34 0.34 7.10 11.21
CA ALA A 34 -0.64 7.26 10.15
C ALA A 34 -2.05 7.05 10.71
N ARG A 35 -2.96 7.95 10.41
CA ARG A 35 -4.38 7.82 10.78
C ARG A 35 -5.24 7.99 9.55
N TYR A 36 -6.06 7.00 9.27
CA TYR A 36 -6.92 6.95 8.09
C TYR A 36 -8.07 5.97 8.29
N GLU A 37 -9.10 6.08 7.49
CA GLU A 37 -10.08 5.02 7.27
C GLU A 37 -9.72 4.30 5.97
N ILE A 38 -9.57 2.98 6.04
CA ILE A 38 -9.35 2.11 4.89
C ILE A 38 -10.68 1.50 4.47
N GLN A 39 -10.94 1.46 3.15
CA GLN A 39 -12.13 0.87 2.58
C GLN A 39 -11.76 -0.08 1.43
N LEU A 40 -12.31 -1.29 1.49
CA LEU A 40 -12.26 -2.32 0.46
C LEU A 40 -13.70 -2.78 0.17
N GLY A 41 -14.21 -2.45 -1.01
CA GLY A 41 -15.63 -2.66 -1.32
C GLY A 41 -16.53 -1.95 -0.31
N GLU A 42 -17.40 -2.69 0.37
CA GLU A 42 -18.31 -2.16 1.39
C GLU A 42 -17.69 -2.13 2.80
N GLN A 43 -16.56 -2.80 2.99
CA GLN A 43 -15.93 -2.91 4.30
C GLN A 43 -15.06 -1.69 4.58
N ARG A 44 -15.21 -1.13 5.78
CA ARG A 44 -14.48 0.05 6.25
C ARG A 44 -13.88 -0.21 7.63
N GLU A 45 -12.69 0.31 7.85
CA GLU A 45 -12.02 0.22 9.14
C GLU A 45 -11.18 1.47 9.41
N VAL A 46 -11.31 2.04 10.58
CA VAL A 46 -10.41 3.11 11.06
C VAL A 46 -9.14 2.47 11.56
N GLN A 47 -8.00 2.95 11.09
CA GLN A 47 -6.69 2.42 11.44
C GLN A 47 -5.74 3.49 11.97
N SER A 48 -4.84 3.05 12.85
CA SER A 48 -3.62 3.73 13.24
C SER A 48 -2.45 2.79 12.97
N SER A 49 -1.42 3.26 12.28
CA SER A 49 -0.31 2.39 11.85
C SER A 49 0.95 3.22 11.55
N SER A 50 2.02 2.59 11.12
CA SER A 50 3.19 3.26 10.54
C SER A 50 3.03 3.53 9.03
N GLY A 51 1.80 3.55 8.54
CA GLY A 51 1.47 3.68 7.13
C GLY A 51 1.30 2.33 6.44
N LEU A 52 1.01 2.38 5.15
CA LEU A 52 0.85 1.18 4.32
C LEU A 52 1.57 1.35 2.99
N ILE A 53 1.86 0.23 2.37
CA ILE A 53 2.34 0.19 0.99
C ILE A 53 1.31 -0.48 0.10
N VAL A 54 1.25 -0.05 -1.17
CA VAL A 54 0.55 -0.74 -2.24
C VAL A 54 1.55 -1.07 -3.33
N SER A 55 1.81 -2.36 -3.52
CA SER A 55 2.90 -2.86 -4.35
C SER A 55 2.38 -3.44 -5.66
N THR A 56 3.10 -3.18 -6.74
CA THR A 56 2.94 -3.85 -8.03
C THR A 56 3.60 -5.23 -8.03
N GLY A 57 3.42 -6.00 -9.10
CA GLY A 57 4.15 -7.25 -9.29
C GLY A 57 5.67 -7.08 -9.26
N LEU A 58 6.19 -6.00 -9.88
CA LEU A 58 7.62 -5.71 -9.86
C LEU A 58 8.11 -5.35 -8.45
N GLY A 59 7.40 -4.47 -7.74
CA GLY A 59 7.71 -4.08 -6.36
C GLY A 59 7.57 -5.21 -5.36
N SER A 60 6.77 -6.23 -5.67
CA SER A 60 6.53 -7.36 -4.77
C SER A 60 7.79 -8.18 -4.42
N THR A 61 8.88 -8.00 -5.14
CA THR A 61 10.19 -8.61 -4.85
C THR A 61 11.04 -7.82 -3.85
N ALA A 62 10.64 -6.60 -3.51
CA ALA A 62 11.38 -5.64 -2.68
C ALA A 62 10.67 -5.36 -1.34
N TRP A 63 10.08 -4.18 -1.17
CA TRP A 63 9.55 -3.74 0.14
C TRP A 63 8.42 -4.63 0.66
N LEU A 64 7.45 -5.00 -0.18
CA LEU A 64 6.38 -5.90 0.22
C LEU A 64 6.93 -7.25 0.73
N ARG A 65 7.93 -7.81 0.05
CA ARG A 65 8.61 -9.03 0.49
C ARG A 65 9.22 -8.86 1.88
N SER A 66 9.87 -7.73 2.13
CA SER A 66 10.49 -7.45 3.43
C SER A 66 9.46 -7.40 4.56
N ILE A 67 8.32 -6.72 4.34
CA ILE A 67 7.24 -6.65 5.32
C ILE A 67 6.68 -8.03 5.64
N VAL A 68 6.32 -8.79 4.60
CA VAL A 68 5.73 -10.13 4.78
C VAL A 68 6.72 -11.08 5.44
N THR A 69 7.98 -11.11 5.00
CA THR A 69 9.01 -11.97 5.58
C THR A 69 9.25 -11.65 7.06
N GLY A 70 9.32 -10.36 7.41
CA GLY A 70 9.45 -9.93 8.80
C GLY A 70 8.27 -10.35 9.66
N SER A 71 7.04 -10.16 9.16
CA SER A 71 5.81 -10.58 9.86
C SER A 71 5.77 -12.10 10.06
N GLN A 72 6.13 -12.87 9.04
CA GLN A 72 6.22 -14.33 9.12
C GLN A 72 7.27 -14.81 10.15
N ALA A 73 8.43 -14.16 10.19
CA ALA A 73 9.47 -14.46 11.17
C ALA A 73 9.00 -14.20 12.61
N ILE A 74 8.30 -13.09 12.84
CA ILE A 74 7.72 -12.76 14.15
C ILE A 74 6.68 -13.81 14.57
N VAL A 75 5.74 -14.15 13.69
CA VAL A 75 4.71 -15.16 13.99
C VAL A 75 5.36 -16.55 14.22
N GLY A 76 6.33 -16.93 13.40
CA GLY A 76 7.06 -18.17 13.58
C GLY A 76 7.77 -18.26 14.94
N ALA A 77 8.44 -17.18 15.34
CA ALA A 77 9.16 -17.10 16.62
C ALA A 77 8.21 -17.05 17.83
N SER A 78 7.08 -16.33 17.72
CA SER A 78 6.15 -16.10 18.84
C SER A 78 5.16 -17.23 19.04
N ALA A 79 4.66 -17.85 17.96
CA ALA A 79 3.62 -18.87 18.01
C ALA A 79 4.10 -20.27 17.64
N GLY A 80 5.37 -20.45 17.24
CA GLY A 80 5.89 -21.72 16.75
C GLY A 80 5.23 -22.22 15.45
N ALA A 81 4.54 -21.33 14.74
CA ALA A 81 3.79 -21.67 13.53
C ALA A 81 4.73 -21.81 12.32
N GLN A 82 4.53 -22.87 11.55
CA GLN A 82 5.18 -23.03 10.26
C GLN A 82 4.37 -22.28 9.20
N ILE A 83 4.96 -21.27 8.58
CA ILE A 83 4.30 -20.41 7.62
C ILE A 83 4.91 -20.63 6.23
N ALA A 84 4.06 -20.70 5.19
CA ALA A 84 4.51 -20.83 3.82
C ALA A 84 5.39 -19.65 3.40
N ALA A 85 6.45 -19.93 2.64
CA ALA A 85 7.34 -18.89 2.14
C ALA A 85 6.60 -17.87 1.24
N TYR A 86 6.97 -16.61 1.35
CA TYR A 86 6.43 -15.55 0.51
C TYR A 86 6.72 -15.82 -0.98
N ARG A 87 5.71 -15.59 -1.81
CA ARG A 87 5.81 -15.69 -3.28
C ARG A 87 5.52 -14.33 -3.90
N PRO A 88 6.48 -13.76 -4.65
CA PRO A 88 6.25 -12.52 -5.41
C PRO A 88 5.14 -12.69 -6.45
N MET A 89 4.49 -11.58 -6.79
CA MET A 89 3.51 -11.54 -7.90
C MET A 89 4.24 -11.47 -9.25
N PRO A 90 3.60 -11.95 -10.34
CA PRO A 90 4.08 -11.69 -11.71
C PRO A 90 4.19 -10.18 -11.98
N TRP A 91 5.16 -9.76 -12.80
CA TRP A 91 5.37 -8.32 -13.09
C TRP A 91 4.22 -7.67 -13.83
N ASP A 92 3.48 -8.45 -14.60
CA ASP A 92 2.28 -8.10 -15.35
C ASP A 92 0.98 -8.51 -14.63
N SER A 93 1.05 -8.73 -13.31
CA SER A 93 -0.12 -9.07 -12.49
C SER A 93 -1.27 -8.09 -12.71
N PRO A 94 -2.50 -8.55 -12.91
CA PRO A 94 -3.66 -7.67 -13.01
C PRO A 94 -4.08 -7.06 -11.67
N THR A 95 -3.39 -7.44 -10.58
CA THR A 95 -3.66 -6.96 -9.23
C THR A 95 -2.43 -6.30 -8.61
N LEU A 96 -2.67 -5.36 -7.70
CA LEU A 96 -1.71 -4.84 -6.74
C LEU A 96 -1.93 -5.55 -5.41
N ARG A 97 -0.97 -5.41 -4.50
CA ARG A 97 -1.10 -5.94 -3.14
C ARG A 97 -0.74 -4.88 -2.11
N PHE A 98 -1.61 -4.67 -1.12
CA PHE A 98 -1.31 -3.76 -0.04
C PHE A 98 -0.89 -4.50 1.23
N ALA A 99 -0.07 -3.84 2.04
CA ALA A 99 0.30 -4.27 3.38
C ALA A 99 0.37 -3.06 4.32
N VAL A 100 -0.30 -3.16 5.46
CA VAL A 100 -0.26 -2.16 6.53
C VAL A 100 0.92 -2.48 7.44
N ARG A 101 1.70 -1.43 7.79
CA ARG A 101 2.86 -1.55 8.65
C ARG A 101 2.49 -1.23 10.11
N GLU A 102 2.88 -2.10 11.03
CA GLU A 102 2.70 -1.95 12.48
C GLU A 102 1.29 -1.42 12.83
N PRO A 103 0.22 -2.13 12.47
CA PRO A 103 -1.14 -1.72 12.81
C PRO A 103 -1.35 -1.75 14.32
N PHE A 104 -1.93 -0.68 14.87
CA PHE A 104 -2.17 -0.53 16.30
C PHE A 104 -3.65 -0.75 16.65
N PRO A 105 -3.99 -1.84 17.35
CA PRO A 105 -5.36 -2.09 17.81
C PRO A 105 -5.70 -1.21 19.00
N SER A 106 -6.88 -0.59 18.99
CA SER A 106 -7.44 0.17 20.11
C SER A 106 -8.96 0.06 20.14
N ILE A 107 -9.62 0.74 21.08
CA ILE A 107 -11.10 0.80 21.13
C ILE A 107 -11.67 1.43 19.82
N SER A 108 -10.93 2.32 19.17
CA SER A 108 -11.37 3.05 17.99
C SER A 108 -10.66 2.68 16.69
N THR A 109 -9.69 1.77 16.74
CA THR A 109 -8.90 1.33 15.56
C THR A 109 -8.83 -0.17 15.48
N GLY A 110 -9.02 -0.69 14.25
CA GLY A 110 -8.97 -2.12 13.95
C GLY A 110 -7.68 -2.55 13.25
N THR A 111 -7.56 -3.86 13.07
CA THR A 111 -6.43 -4.51 12.40
C THR A 111 -6.88 -5.65 11.47
N SER A 112 -8.11 -5.58 10.94
CA SER A 112 -8.68 -6.63 10.09
C SER A 112 -8.27 -6.46 8.63
N HIS A 113 -8.14 -5.22 8.15
CA HIS A 113 -7.78 -4.91 6.77
C HIS A 113 -6.31 -4.52 6.65
N VAL A 114 -5.40 -5.46 6.92
CA VAL A 114 -3.94 -5.18 6.97
C VAL A 114 -3.17 -5.74 5.77
N TYR A 115 -3.80 -6.58 4.95
CA TYR A 115 -3.19 -7.21 3.80
C TYR A 115 -4.27 -7.68 2.81
N GLY A 116 -4.04 -7.48 1.51
CA GLY A 116 -4.99 -7.93 0.49
C GLY A 116 -4.61 -7.48 -0.91
N ASP A 117 -5.38 -7.95 -1.88
CA ASP A 117 -5.23 -7.61 -3.29
C ASP A 117 -6.19 -6.47 -3.67
N VAL A 118 -5.76 -5.67 -4.63
CA VAL A 118 -6.46 -4.50 -5.18
C VAL A 118 -6.42 -4.61 -6.70
N ASP A 119 -7.55 -4.39 -7.35
CA ASP A 119 -7.66 -4.39 -8.81
C ASP A 119 -8.51 -3.21 -9.32
N ALA A 120 -8.78 -3.18 -10.63
CA ALA A 120 -9.54 -2.11 -11.24
C ALA A 120 -11.03 -2.10 -10.81
N GLU A 121 -11.59 -3.26 -10.45
CA GLU A 121 -12.99 -3.39 -10.03
C GLU A 121 -13.14 -3.20 -8.51
N HIS A 122 -12.08 -3.49 -7.76
CA HIS A 122 -12.04 -3.40 -6.30
C HIS A 122 -10.86 -2.52 -5.86
N PRO A 123 -10.94 -1.19 -6.07
CA PRO A 123 -9.89 -0.28 -5.65
C PRO A 123 -9.80 -0.16 -4.13
N LEU A 124 -8.61 0.20 -3.64
CA LEU A 124 -8.39 0.57 -2.26
C LEU A 124 -8.72 2.05 -2.08
N THR A 125 -9.63 2.38 -1.20
CA THR A 125 -9.94 3.78 -0.86
C THR A 125 -9.45 4.10 0.55
N LEU A 126 -8.81 5.24 0.70
CA LEU A 126 -8.25 5.73 1.95
C LEU A 126 -8.75 7.14 2.22
N HIS A 127 -9.35 7.37 3.38
CA HIS A 127 -9.74 8.69 3.85
C HIS A 127 -8.76 9.15 4.91
N SER A 128 -7.98 10.17 4.61
CA SER A 128 -6.97 10.66 5.55
C SER A 128 -7.61 11.29 6.79
N ARG A 129 -7.03 10.96 7.94
CA ARG A 129 -7.31 11.58 9.25
C ARG A 129 -6.05 12.19 9.87
N MET A 130 -5.00 12.37 9.07
CA MET A 130 -3.76 13.03 9.50
C MET A 130 -3.92 14.54 9.39
N ALA A 131 -3.78 15.24 10.53
CA ALA A 131 -3.93 16.70 10.54
C ALA A 131 -2.85 17.39 9.67
N GLU A 132 -1.64 16.82 9.66
CA GLU A 132 -0.47 17.32 8.92
C GLU A 132 0.46 16.18 8.57
N ASN A 133 1.42 16.43 7.68
CA ASN A 133 2.49 15.49 7.31
C ASN A 133 2.01 14.18 6.67
N GLY A 134 0.74 14.07 6.31
CA GLY A 134 0.24 12.95 5.51
C GLY A 134 0.74 13.05 4.08
N VAL A 135 1.30 11.96 3.55
CA VAL A 135 1.90 11.93 2.22
C VAL A 135 1.63 10.62 1.49
N ILE A 136 1.75 10.66 0.18
CA ILE A 136 1.86 9.49 -0.70
C ILE A 136 3.14 9.65 -1.50
N PHE A 137 4.09 8.73 -1.34
CA PHE A 137 5.32 8.62 -2.13
C PHE A 137 5.19 7.52 -3.18
N SER A 138 5.95 7.62 -4.26
CA SER A 138 6.13 6.55 -5.23
C SER A 138 7.59 6.14 -5.36
N ASP A 139 7.84 4.84 -5.48
CA ASP A 139 9.13 4.24 -5.83
C ASP A 139 10.33 4.73 -4.98
N GLY A 140 10.07 5.09 -3.72
CA GLY A 140 11.08 5.59 -2.80
C GLY A 140 11.59 7.01 -3.06
N LEU A 141 10.93 7.77 -3.94
CA LEU A 141 11.29 9.17 -4.25
C LEU A 141 10.62 10.12 -3.27
N GLU A 142 11.35 10.57 -2.25
CA GLU A 142 10.81 11.44 -1.20
C GLU A 142 10.55 12.90 -1.66
N ASN A 143 11.11 13.33 -2.77
CA ASN A 143 10.95 14.69 -3.28
C ASN A 143 9.72 14.85 -4.18
N ASP A 144 9.16 13.76 -4.69
CA ASP A 144 7.95 13.74 -5.52
C ASP A 144 6.85 13.02 -4.75
N TYR A 145 6.08 13.78 -3.99
CA TYR A 145 5.00 13.24 -3.16
C TYR A 145 3.73 14.08 -3.26
N LEU A 146 2.59 13.42 -3.03
CA LEU A 146 1.32 14.09 -2.85
C LEU A 146 1.06 14.34 -1.35
N GLN A 147 0.49 15.49 -1.02
CA GLN A 147 -0.02 15.75 0.33
C GLN A 147 -1.31 14.94 0.54
N PHE A 148 -1.36 14.22 1.65
CA PHE A 148 -2.48 13.36 2.01
C PHE A 148 -2.95 13.65 3.44
N ASN A 149 -3.40 14.88 3.68
CA ASN A 149 -3.91 15.34 4.97
C ASN A 149 -5.42 15.13 5.11
N ALA A 150 -5.96 15.33 6.30
CA ALA A 150 -7.37 15.17 6.61
C ALA A 150 -8.27 15.95 5.65
N GLY A 151 -9.34 15.31 5.20
CA GLY A 151 -10.24 15.81 4.17
C GLY A 151 -9.91 15.32 2.75
N ILE A 152 -8.73 14.75 2.53
CA ILE A 152 -8.35 14.15 1.24
C ILE A 152 -8.68 12.66 1.24
N THR A 153 -9.28 12.23 0.14
CA THR A 153 -9.50 10.81 -0.16
C THR A 153 -8.54 10.38 -1.27
N ALA A 154 -7.90 9.25 -1.10
CA ALA A 154 -7.08 8.59 -2.12
C ALA A 154 -7.76 7.31 -2.59
N THR A 155 -7.85 7.12 -3.90
CA THR A 155 -8.24 5.85 -4.52
C THR A 155 -7.02 5.27 -5.21
N VAL A 156 -6.62 4.06 -4.79
CA VAL A 156 -5.46 3.35 -5.33
C VAL A 156 -5.93 2.13 -6.10
N THR A 157 -5.45 1.99 -7.32
CA THR A 157 -5.80 0.88 -8.21
C THR A 157 -4.70 0.61 -9.23
N VAL A 158 -4.89 -0.42 -10.05
CA VAL A 158 -4.07 -0.67 -11.25
C VAL A 158 -4.27 0.49 -12.23
N ASP A 159 -3.17 1.02 -12.77
CA ASP A 159 -3.25 2.03 -13.85
C ASP A 159 -3.71 1.37 -15.17
N ASP A 160 -4.41 2.12 -15.98
CA ASP A 160 -4.74 1.75 -17.37
C ASP A 160 -3.50 1.78 -18.30
N ARG A 161 -2.43 2.43 -17.87
CA ARG A 161 -1.13 2.44 -18.55
C ARG A 161 -0.30 1.25 -18.12
N VAL A 162 0.51 0.77 -19.05
CA VAL A 162 1.46 -0.33 -18.84
C VAL A 162 2.87 0.20 -19.00
N GLY A 163 3.73 -0.10 -18.03
CA GLY A 163 5.15 0.15 -18.13
C GLY A 163 5.82 -0.87 -19.07
N ARG A 164 6.89 -0.46 -19.78
CA ARG A 164 7.70 -1.34 -20.62
C ARG A 164 9.14 -1.35 -20.14
N LEU A 165 9.55 -2.46 -19.56
CA LEU A 165 10.93 -2.67 -19.15
C LEU A 165 11.75 -3.20 -20.31
N ILE A 166 12.86 -2.53 -20.62
CA ILE A 166 13.84 -2.96 -21.64
C ILE A 166 14.80 -3.93 -20.96
N GLN A 167 14.93 -5.15 -21.52
CA GLN A 167 15.87 -6.19 -21.06
C GLN A 167 17.05 -6.31 -22.03
#